data_e99055da1952d1eb6ca60ad6ab640e8e
#
_entry.id   e99055da1952d1eb6ca60ad6ab640e8e
#
_cell.length_a   1.000
_cell.length_b   1.000
_cell.length_c   1.000
_cell.angle_alpha   90.00
_cell.angle_beta   90.00
_cell.angle_gamma   90.00
#
_symmetry.space_group_name_H-M   'P 1'
#
loop_
_entity.id
_entity.type
_entity.pdbx_description
1 polymer ?
#
loop_
_entity_poly.entity_id
_entity_poly.type
_entity_poly.pdbx_seq_one_letter_code
_entity_poly.pdbx_strand_id
1 'polypeptide(L)'
;MPSREIVEAFAKRLEDGDFVGAILDYYTPDAATYENLAEPVVGRDKLADKERGVLAAFKKVTAVRLGPSLIDGDVVASRWKFSFTHAEGATRTLEEVAWQTWRGNEIAEERFFYDPKQLGR
;
A
#
# COMPACT_ATOMS: atom_id res chain seq x y z
N MET A 1 12.04 6.08 13.71
CA MET A 1 10.66 5.86 14.18
C MET A 1 9.76 6.93 13.55
N PRO A 2 8.72 6.55 12.83
CA PRO A 2 7.78 7.53 12.31
C PRO A 2 6.92 8.07 13.45
N SER A 3 6.53 9.35 13.36
CA SER A 3 5.53 9.91 14.25
C SER A 3 4.14 9.45 13.80
N ARG A 4 3.18 9.51 14.72
CA ARG A 4 1.78 9.23 14.34
C ARG A 4 1.30 10.21 13.27
N GLU A 5 1.71 11.46 13.37
CA GLU A 5 1.35 12.49 12.38
C GLU A 5 1.79 12.10 10.96
N ILE A 6 3.00 11.61 10.80
CA ILE A 6 3.54 11.18 9.49
C ILE A 6 2.78 9.95 8.99
N VAL A 7 2.52 8.98 9.87
CA VAL A 7 1.77 7.78 9.50
C VAL A 7 0.35 8.14 9.05
N GLU A 8 -0.31 9.05 9.75
CA GLU A 8 -1.65 9.51 9.37
C GLU A 8 -1.64 10.28 8.04
N ALA A 9 -0.61 11.09 7.80
CA ALA A 9 -0.46 11.82 6.54
C ALA A 9 -0.29 10.86 5.37
N PHE A 10 0.50 9.81 5.54
CA PHE A 10 0.66 8.75 4.53
C PHE A 10 -0.67 8.06 4.26
N ALA A 11 -1.38 7.66 5.32
CA ALA A 11 -2.68 7.00 5.18
C ALA A 11 -3.67 7.87 4.42
N LYS A 12 -3.70 9.17 4.70
CA LYS A 12 -4.58 10.12 4.00
C LYS A 12 -4.26 10.18 2.51
N ARG A 13 -2.99 10.12 2.11
CA ARG A 13 -2.61 10.10 0.70
C ARG A 13 -3.23 8.91 -0.03
N LEU A 14 -3.24 7.73 0.61
CA LEU A 14 -3.87 6.54 0.04
C LEU A 14 -5.39 6.70 -0.03
N GLU A 15 -6.01 7.22 1.02
CA GLU A 15 -7.47 7.44 1.04
C GLU A 15 -7.90 8.51 0.03
N ASP A 16 -7.04 9.46 -0.29
CA ASP A 16 -7.27 10.47 -1.31
C ASP A 16 -7.03 9.92 -2.74
N GLY A 17 -6.54 8.70 -2.87
CA GLY A 17 -6.29 8.06 -4.16
C GLY A 17 -4.95 8.39 -4.79
N ASP A 18 -4.05 9.06 -4.07
CA ASP A 18 -2.72 9.42 -4.57
C ASP A 18 -1.71 8.31 -4.27
N PHE A 19 -1.91 7.14 -4.87
CA PHE A 19 -1.11 5.96 -4.60
C PHE A 19 0.34 6.12 -5.09
N VAL A 20 0.53 6.64 -6.29
CA VAL A 20 1.87 6.85 -6.86
C VAL A 20 2.62 7.92 -6.08
N GLY A 21 1.96 9.04 -5.78
CA GLY A 21 2.57 10.11 -4.98
C GLY A 21 2.96 9.64 -3.59
N ALA A 22 2.15 8.77 -2.97
CA ALA A 22 2.47 8.20 -1.67
C ALA A 22 3.77 7.37 -1.73
N ILE A 23 3.95 6.58 -2.78
CA ILE A 23 5.19 5.81 -2.97
C ILE A 23 6.38 6.74 -3.16
N LEU A 24 6.25 7.72 -4.04
CA LEU A 24 7.36 8.63 -4.35
C LEU A 24 7.80 9.47 -3.15
N ASP A 25 6.86 9.86 -2.29
CA ASP A 25 7.14 10.74 -1.17
C ASP A 25 7.48 10.03 0.15
N TYR A 26 6.99 8.79 0.33
CA TYR A 26 7.09 8.10 1.63
C TYR A 26 7.95 6.84 1.63
N TYR A 27 8.41 6.36 0.48
CA TYR A 27 9.24 5.16 0.41
C TYR A 27 10.70 5.52 0.20
N THR A 28 11.61 4.71 0.78
CA THR A 28 13.04 4.90 0.53
C THR A 28 13.38 4.50 -0.91
N PRO A 29 14.50 5.03 -1.47
CA PRO A 29 14.90 4.66 -2.84
C PRO A 29 15.09 3.15 -3.05
N ASP A 30 15.49 2.43 -2.00
CA ASP A 30 15.74 0.98 -2.02
C ASP A 30 14.58 0.17 -1.41
N ALA A 31 13.40 0.76 -1.25
CA ALA A 31 12.27 0.12 -0.61
C ALA A 31 11.91 -1.20 -1.30
N ALA A 32 11.55 -2.19 -0.48
CA ALA A 32 11.12 -3.50 -0.97
C ALA A 32 9.69 -3.79 -0.51
N THR A 33 8.85 -4.28 -1.42
CA THR A 33 7.51 -4.75 -1.06
C THR A 33 7.35 -6.22 -1.39
N TYR A 34 6.63 -6.91 -0.52
CA TYR A 34 6.37 -8.35 -0.61
C TYR A 34 4.86 -8.57 -0.60
N GLU A 35 4.38 -9.48 -1.43
CA GLU A 35 3.00 -9.94 -1.37
C GLU A 35 2.99 -11.33 -0.75
N ASN A 36 2.43 -11.44 0.46
CA ASN A 36 2.46 -12.66 1.27
C ASN A 36 3.90 -13.16 1.40
N LEU A 37 4.21 -14.37 1.00
CA LEU A 37 5.55 -14.96 1.09
C LEU A 37 6.28 -14.98 -0.26
N ALA A 38 5.80 -14.20 -1.24
CA ALA A 38 6.41 -14.15 -2.56
C ALA A 38 7.72 -13.34 -2.55
N GLU A 39 8.46 -13.40 -3.65
CA GLU A 39 9.68 -12.62 -3.84
C GLU A 39 9.37 -11.12 -3.89
N PRO A 40 10.28 -10.27 -3.42
CA PRO A 40 10.03 -8.84 -3.37
C PRO A 40 10.15 -8.15 -4.72
N VAL A 41 9.45 -7.01 -4.83
CA VAL A 41 9.77 -5.98 -5.82
C VAL A 41 10.61 -4.95 -5.08
N VAL A 42 11.79 -4.61 -5.63
CA VAL A 42 12.77 -3.74 -4.98
C VAL A 42 13.00 -2.49 -5.80
N GLY A 43 12.96 -1.34 -5.13
CA GLY A 43 13.23 -0.04 -5.71
C GLY A 43 11.98 0.82 -5.83
N ARG A 44 12.05 2.03 -5.27
CA ARG A 44 10.93 2.98 -5.25
C ARG A 44 10.37 3.26 -6.65
N ASP A 45 11.25 3.47 -7.63
CA ASP A 45 10.80 3.78 -8.99
C ASP A 45 10.08 2.60 -9.62
N LYS A 46 10.55 1.39 -9.36
CA LYS A 46 9.90 0.16 -9.82
C LYS A 46 8.52 -0.02 -9.17
N LEU A 47 8.42 0.30 -7.88
CA LEU A 47 7.16 0.23 -7.16
C LEU A 47 6.15 1.25 -7.71
N ALA A 48 6.62 2.46 -8.00
CA ALA A 48 5.78 3.50 -8.59
C ALA A 48 5.29 3.08 -9.99
N ASP A 49 6.15 2.50 -10.81
CA ASP A 49 5.78 2.04 -12.15
C ASP A 49 4.79 0.88 -12.08
N LYS A 50 4.97 -0.04 -11.14
CA LYS A 50 4.02 -1.14 -10.91
C LYS A 50 2.65 -0.58 -10.55
N GLU A 51 2.60 0.41 -9.67
CA GLU A 51 1.35 1.04 -9.25
C GLU A 51 0.67 1.77 -10.40
N ARG A 52 1.43 2.47 -11.25
CA ARG A 52 0.89 3.10 -12.46
C ARG A 52 0.22 2.07 -13.36
N GLY A 53 0.81 0.88 -13.48
CA GLY A 53 0.24 -0.22 -14.26
C GLY A 53 -1.08 -0.72 -13.67
N VAL A 54 -1.16 -0.86 -12.36
CA VAL A 54 -2.39 -1.25 -11.66
C VAL A 54 -3.49 -0.21 -11.91
N LEU A 55 -3.17 1.07 -11.70
CA LEU A 55 -4.15 2.14 -11.88
C LEU A 55 -4.64 2.24 -13.32
N ALA A 56 -3.77 1.97 -14.30
CA ALA A 56 -4.15 1.99 -15.72
C ALA A 56 -5.06 0.81 -16.08
N ALA A 57 -5.00 -0.30 -15.34
CA ALA A 57 -5.79 -1.49 -15.61
C ALA A 57 -7.23 -1.39 -15.10
N PHE A 58 -7.54 -0.42 -14.26
CA PHE A 58 -8.87 -0.27 -13.66
C PHE A 58 -9.44 1.11 -13.93
N LYS A 59 -10.77 1.19 -14.02
CA LYS A 59 -11.48 2.47 -14.16
C LYS A 59 -11.33 3.31 -12.90
N LYS A 60 -11.33 2.66 -11.73
CA LYS A 60 -11.25 3.33 -10.44
C LYS A 60 -10.62 2.42 -9.40
N VAL A 61 -9.77 2.98 -8.56
CA VAL A 61 -9.20 2.30 -7.38
C VAL A 61 -9.39 3.20 -6.17
N THR A 62 -9.95 2.67 -5.11
CA THR A 62 -10.14 3.40 -3.85
C THR A 62 -9.57 2.60 -2.69
N ALA A 63 -9.17 3.30 -1.63
CA ALA A 63 -8.65 2.71 -0.41
C ALA A 63 -9.34 3.29 0.82
N VAL A 64 -9.68 2.43 1.76
CA VAL A 64 -10.23 2.82 3.06
C VAL A 64 -9.44 2.08 4.13
N ARG A 65 -8.93 2.82 5.13
CA ARG A 65 -8.27 2.20 6.26
C ARG A 65 -9.31 1.67 7.23
N LEU A 66 -9.16 0.41 7.62
CA LEU A 66 -10.09 -0.28 8.54
C LEU A 66 -9.54 -0.22 9.96
N GLY A 67 -9.75 0.91 10.62
CA GLY A 67 -9.28 1.15 11.98
C GLY A 67 -7.96 1.91 12.02
N PRO A 68 -7.41 2.13 13.22
CA PRO A 68 -6.17 2.89 13.37
C PRO A 68 -4.94 2.09 12.97
N SER A 69 -3.89 2.78 12.54
CA SER A 69 -2.58 2.16 12.37
C SER A 69 -1.97 1.87 13.74
N LEU A 70 -1.35 0.71 13.88
CA LEU A 70 -0.63 0.32 15.09
C LEU A 70 0.84 0.64 14.88
N ILE A 71 1.43 1.41 15.79
CA ILE A 71 2.82 1.84 15.70
C ILE A 71 3.59 1.29 16.89
N ASP A 72 4.65 0.54 16.60
CA ASP A 72 5.57 0.05 17.63
C ASP A 72 7.00 0.28 17.13
N GLY A 73 7.64 1.35 17.60
CA GLY A 73 8.97 1.72 17.15
C GLY A 73 8.98 2.03 15.64
N ASP A 74 9.77 1.28 14.90
CA ASP A 74 9.90 1.43 13.45
C ASP A 74 8.85 0.62 12.68
N VAL A 75 8.02 -0.16 13.36
CA VAL A 75 7.02 -1.04 12.74
C VAL A 75 5.64 -0.41 12.79
N VAL A 76 4.96 -0.39 11.65
CA VAL A 76 3.59 0.10 11.53
C VAL A 76 2.75 -0.95 10.83
N ALA A 77 1.62 -1.31 11.45
CA ALA A 77 0.67 -2.26 10.86
C ALA A 77 -0.68 -1.57 10.66
N SER A 78 -1.25 -1.70 9.47
CA SER A 78 -2.53 -1.10 9.13
C SER A 78 -3.38 -2.07 8.33
N ARG A 79 -4.69 -2.06 8.60
CA ARG A 79 -5.64 -2.83 7.79
C ARG A 79 -6.25 -1.92 6.74
N TRP A 80 -6.33 -2.42 5.51
CA TRP A 80 -6.86 -1.67 4.38
C TRP A 80 -7.89 -2.47 3.62
N LYS A 81 -8.87 -1.75 3.05
CA LYS A 81 -9.77 -2.29 2.05
C LYS A 81 -9.57 -1.50 0.77
N PHE A 82 -9.17 -2.19 -0.28
CA PHE A 82 -9.05 -1.63 -1.63
C PHE A 82 -10.23 -2.07 -2.47
N SER A 83 -10.74 -1.17 -3.30
CA SER A 83 -11.82 -1.48 -4.25
C SER A 83 -11.32 -1.16 -5.64
N PHE A 84 -11.41 -2.16 -6.53
CA PHE A 84 -10.95 -2.06 -7.92
C PHE A 84 -12.17 -2.17 -8.82
N THR A 85 -12.47 -1.12 -9.58
CA THR A 85 -13.61 -1.10 -10.49
C THR A 85 -13.09 -1.30 -11.92
N HIS A 86 -13.58 -2.36 -12.58
CA HIS A 86 -13.25 -2.67 -13.97
C HIS A 86 -13.94 -1.70 -14.93
N ALA A 87 -13.45 -1.63 -16.15
CA ALA A 87 -14.02 -0.76 -17.20
C ALA A 87 -15.50 -1.06 -17.46
N GLU A 88 -15.89 -2.34 -17.37
CA GLU A 88 -17.28 -2.78 -17.54
C GLU A 88 -18.16 -2.54 -16.31
N GLY A 89 -17.62 -2.02 -15.22
CA GLY A 89 -18.37 -1.61 -14.04
C GLY A 89 -18.33 -2.57 -12.86
N ALA A 90 -17.86 -3.80 -13.02
CA ALA A 90 -17.74 -4.75 -11.90
C ALA A 90 -16.68 -4.26 -10.92
N THR A 91 -16.97 -4.36 -9.61
CA THR A 91 -16.05 -3.97 -8.55
C THR A 91 -15.60 -5.19 -7.78
N ARG A 92 -14.29 -5.29 -7.55
CA ARG A 92 -13.67 -6.31 -6.70
C ARG A 92 -13.01 -5.63 -5.51
N THR A 93 -13.13 -6.23 -4.34
CA THR A 93 -12.53 -5.71 -3.12
C THR A 93 -11.43 -6.63 -2.61
N LEU A 94 -10.43 -6.03 -1.95
CA LEU A 94 -9.32 -6.72 -1.33
C LEU A 94 -9.12 -6.15 0.06
N GLU A 95 -9.20 -6.98 1.08
CA GLU A 95 -8.81 -6.60 2.44
C GLU A 95 -7.44 -7.17 2.73
N GLU A 96 -6.54 -6.33 3.25
CA GLU A 96 -5.19 -6.74 3.55
C GLU A 96 -4.63 -6.05 4.78
N VAL A 97 -3.57 -6.63 5.33
CA VAL A 97 -2.75 -6.00 6.37
C VAL A 97 -1.43 -5.58 5.73
N ALA A 98 -1.09 -4.30 5.84
CA ALA A 98 0.21 -3.78 5.45
C ALA A 98 1.10 -3.76 6.70
N TRP A 99 2.17 -4.53 6.65
CA TRP A 99 3.18 -4.58 7.71
C TRP A 99 4.41 -3.86 7.22
N GLN A 100 4.72 -2.71 7.84
CA GLN A 100 5.76 -1.81 7.35
C GLN A 100 6.90 -1.68 8.36
N THR A 101 8.12 -1.62 7.84
CA THR A 101 9.29 -1.19 8.59
C THR A 101 9.73 0.15 8.04
N TRP A 102 9.76 1.17 8.90
CA TRP A 102 10.12 2.54 8.54
C TRP A 102 11.58 2.82 8.87
N ARG A 103 12.19 3.69 8.09
CA ARG A 103 13.51 4.24 8.34
C ARG A 103 13.34 5.75 8.44
N GLY A 104 13.25 6.27 9.68
CA GLY A 104 12.85 7.65 9.90
C GLY A 104 11.42 7.88 9.44
N ASN A 105 11.22 8.80 8.53
CA ASN A 105 9.91 9.17 8.00
C ASN A 105 9.59 8.49 6.67
N GLU A 106 10.32 7.44 6.31
CA GLU A 106 10.14 6.73 5.05
C GLU A 106 10.01 5.23 5.28
N ILE A 107 9.23 4.59 4.41
CA ILE A 107 9.01 3.14 4.43
C ILE A 107 10.16 2.46 3.70
N ALA A 108 10.89 1.59 4.40
CA ALA A 108 12.00 0.84 3.81
C ALA A 108 11.57 -0.55 3.34
N GLU A 109 10.59 -1.14 4.01
CA GLU A 109 10.10 -2.47 3.68
C GLU A 109 8.61 -2.55 4.02
N GLU A 110 7.85 -3.24 3.16
CA GLU A 110 6.42 -3.42 3.37
C GLU A 110 6.01 -4.81 2.90
N ARG A 111 5.25 -5.50 3.75
CA ARG A 111 4.69 -6.81 3.38
C ARG A 111 3.19 -6.75 3.51
N PHE A 112 2.51 -7.16 2.44
CA PHE A 112 1.06 -7.22 2.40
C PHE A 112 0.62 -8.65 2.67
N PHE A 113 -0.20 -8.83 3.70
CA PHE A 113 -0.80 -10.13 4.05
C PHE A 113 -2.26 -10.13 3.64
N TYR A 114 -2.63 -11.01 2.73
CA TYR A 114 -4.00 -11.13 2.26
C TYR A 114 -4.27 -12.52 1.72
N ASP A 115 -5.55 -12.87 1.65
CA ASP A 115 -5.96 -14.12 1.02
C ASP A 115 -6.04 -13.93 -0.49
N PRO A 116 -5.20 -14.63 -1.28
CA PRO A 116 -5.21 -14.49 -2.75
C PRO A 116 -6.54 -14.85 -3.39
N LYS A 117 -7.41 -15.60 -2.71
CA LYS A 117 -8.74 -15.93 -3.21
C LYS A 117 -9.59 -14.70 -3.48
N GLN A 118 -9.32 -13.60 -2.77
CA GLN A 118 -10.01 -12.33 -3.01
C GLN A 118 -9.75 -11.80 -4.41
N LEU A 119 -8.65 -12.21 -5.04
CA LEU A 119 -8.30 -11.83 -6.41
C LEU A 119 -8.79 -12.87 -7.44
N GLY A 120 -9.57 -13.84 -7.02
CA GLY A 120 -10.11 -14.87 -7.91
C GLY A 120 -9.12 -15.97 -8.28
N ARG A 121 -8.13 -16.20 -7.44
CA ARG A 121 -7.08 -17.20 -7.68
C ARG A 121 -7.27 -18.45 -6.82
#